data_5c2221ed327965fd8467450957f7d69b
#
_entry.id   5c2221ed327965fd8467450957f7d69b
#
_cell.length_a   1.000
_cell.length_b   1.000
_cell.length_c   1.000
_cell.angle_alpha   90.00
_cell.angle_beta   90.00
_cell.angle_gamma   90.00
#
_symmetry.space_group_name_H-M   'P 1'
#
loop_
_entity.id
_entity.type
_entity.pdbx_description
1 polymer ?
#
loop_
_entity_poly.entity_id
_entity_poly.type
_entity_poly.pdbx_seq_one_letter_code
_entity_poly.pdbx_strand_id
1 'polypeptide(L)'
;MKVLLLGSIGVLAETSELQRQAYNKAFHKHGLDWYWSVANYCDLLKNPGGRKRLISYANSNISEQLVESIHNSKEEFYRHALKGGLSPREGLVECLDYCRSNNIVVALITTTTESNISALSEALKPEINFRQFSLITTKKDVQNEKPSSDIYKYALSYFDITAEQAIAIEDTEANQEAALKEEIICYLFAGEYAKTVHNFNAINSLHVIKNLI
;
A
#
# COMPACT_ATOMS: atom_id res chain seq x y z
N MET A 1 10.18 0.89 23.38
CA MET A 1 10.43 0.28 22.05
C MET A 1 9.97 1.27 21.01
N LYS A 2 10.74 1.52 19.95
CA LYS A 2 10.30 2.34 18.80
C LYS A 2 9.89 1.42 17.66
N VAL A 3 8.80 1.76 16.98
CA VAL A 3 8.25 0.96 15.88
C VAL A 3 8.05 1.82 14.64
N LEU A 4 8.58 1.36 13.51
CA LEU A 4 8.33 1.94 12.19
C LEU A 4 7.24 1.12 11.48
N LEU A 5 6.12 1.76 11.18
CA LEU A 5 4.98 1.19 10.47
C LEU A 5 5.05 1.61 8.99
N LEU A 6 5.53 0.72 8.11
CA LEU A 6 5.51 0.95 6.66
C LEU A 6 4.11 0.60 6.13
N GLY A 7 3.39 1.60 5.68
CA GLY A 7 1.95 1.56 5.57
C GLY A 7 1.41 0.73 4.43
N SER A 8 1.96 0.74 3.25
CA SER A 8 1.37 0.01 2.13
C SER A 8 2.42 -0.51 1.14
N ILE A 9 1.95 -1.26 0.15
CA ILE A 9 2.80 -1.75 -0.93
C ILE A 9 3.51 -0.59 -1.62
N GLY A 10 2.81 0.53 -1.84
CA GLY A 10 3.35 1.72 -2.48
C GLY A 10 4.45 2.43 -1.68
N VAL A 11 4.62 2.11 -0.39
CA VAL A 11 5.78 2.55 0.40
C VAL A 11 7.02 1.70 0.11
N LEU A 12 6.84 0.41 -0.17
CA LEU A 12 7.95 -0.51 -0.47
C LEU A 12 8.42 -0.40 -1.92
N ALA A 13 7.48 -0.38 -2.85
CA ALA A 13 7.75 -0.34 -4.29
C ALA A 13 6.62 0.39 -5.03
N GLU A 14 6.96 1.09 -6.10
CA GLU A 14 5.96 1.72 -6.96
C GLU A 14 5.31 0.68 -7.86
N THR A 15 4.02 0.48 -7.70
CA THR A 15 3.27 -0.54 -8.42
C THR A 15 2.05 0.00 -9.15
N SER A 16 1.83 1.31 -9.12
CA SER A 16 0.62 1.95 -9.67
C SER A 16 0.43 1.65 -11.15
N GLU A 17 1.50 1.72 -11.94
CA GLU A 17 1.44 1.42 -13.38
C GLU A 17 1.12 -0.07 -13.63
N LEU A 18 1.74 -0.98 -12.90
CA LEU A 18 1.44 -2.42 -13.03
C LEU A 18 -0.02 -2.72 -12.70
N GLN A 19 -0.55 -2.07 -11.68
CA GLN A 19 -1.95 -2.22 -11.29
C GLN A 19 -2.90 -1.65 -12.35
N ARG A 20 -2.60 -0.45 -12.90
CA ARG A 20 -3.37 0.15 -13.98
C ARG A 20 -3.41 -0.74 -15.21
N GLN A 21 -2.26 -1.24 -15.64
CA GLN A 21 -2.18 -2.16 -16.77
C GLN A 21 -2.92 -3.47 -16.51
N ALA A 22 -2.87 -3.99 -15.28
CA ALA A 22 -3.63 -5.19 -14.90
C ALA A 22 -5.14 -4.96 -14.99
N TYR A 23 -5.65 -3.77 -14.63
CA TYR A 23 -7.05 -3.41 -14.86
C TYR A 23 -7.40 -3.38 -16.33
N ASN A 24 -6.60 -2.71 -17.18
CA ASN A 24 -6.87 -2.63 -18.62
C ASN A 24 -6.87 -4.03 -19.28
N LYS A 25 -5.96 -4.92 -18.87
CA LYS A 25 -5.98 -6.32 -19.30
C LYS A 25 -7.24 -7.06 -18.84
N ALA A 26 -7.69 -6.81 -17.60
CA ALA A 26 -8.90 -7.40 -17.08
C ALA A 26 -10.14 -6.90 -17.84
N PHE A 27 -10.23 -5.63 -18.17
CA PHE A 27 -11.33 -5.08 -18.99
C PHE A 27 -11.39 -5.76 -20.34
N HIS A 28 -10.28 -5.86 -21.03
CA HIS A 28 -10.20 -6.56 -22.31
C HIS A 28 -10.61 -8.03 -22.20
N LYS A 29 -10.14 -8.75 -21.17
CA LYS A 29 -10.50 -10.17 -20.91
C LYS A 29 -12.03 -10.35 -20.75
N HIS A 30 -12.71 -9.35 -20.18
CA HIS A 30 -14.16 -9.37 -19.95
C HIS A 30 -14.98 -8.69 -21.06
N GLY A 31 -14.36 -8.36 -22.21
CA GLY A 31 -15.04 -7.78 -23.37
C GLY A 31 -15.56 -6.35 -23.13
N LEU A 32 -14.94 -5.60 -22.22
CA LEU A 32 -15.31 -4.22 -21.93
C LEU A 32 -14.43 -3.26 -22.75
N ASP A 33 -15.04 -2.24 -23.35
CA ASP A 33 -14.37 -1.14 -24.06
C ASP A 33 -13.78 -0.08 -23.09
N TRP A 34 -13.52 -0.49 -21.85
CA TRP A 34 -12.96 0.39 -20.83
C TRP A 34 -11.44 0.47 -20.97
N TYR A 35 -10.94 1.68 -20.79
CA TYR A 35 -9.51 1.94 -20.75
C TYR A 35 -9.20 3.02 -19.72
N TRP A 36 -8.41 2.67 -18.73
CA TRP A 36 -7.89 3.64 -17.77
C TRP A 36 -6.53 4.17 -18.25
N SER A 37 -6.52 5.42 -18.75
CA SER A 37 -5.28 6.17 -18.98
C SER A 37 -4.59 6.48 -17.64
N VAL A 38 -3.35 6.94 -17.68
CA VAL A 38 -2.63 7.39 -16.46
C VAL A 38 -3.45 8.48 -15.75
N ALA A 39 -3.93 9.50 -16.49
CA ALA A 39 -4.71 10.59 -15.91
C ALA A 39 -6.01 10.10 -15.25
N ASN A 40 -6.78 9.21 -15.91
CA ASN A 40 -7.97 8.61 -15.32
C ASN A 40 -7.63 7.81 -14.06
N TYR A 41 -6.56 7.03 -14.10
CA TYR A 41 -6.17 6.19 -12.97
C TYR A 41 -5.74 7.01 -11.75
N CYS A 42 -4.99 8.09 -11.96
CA CYS A 42 -4.65 9.04 -10.89
C CYS A 42 -5.90 9.63 -10.23
N ASP A 43 -6.95 9.96 -11.01
CA ASP A 43 -8.22 10.43 -10.43
C ASP A 43 -8.96 9.35 -9.66
N LEU A 44 -8.96 8.12 -10.16
CA LEU A 44 -9.58 6.96 -9.52
C LEU A 44 -8.89 6.56 -8.22
N LEU A 45 -7.59 6.81 -8.08
CA LEU A 45 -6.84 6.52 -6.85
C LEU A 45 -7.27 7.38 -5.65
N LYS A 46 -7.95 8.51 -5.86
CA LYS A 46 -8.55 9.29 -4.77
C LYS A 46 -9.58 8.48 -3.98
N ASN A 47 -10.21 7.49 -4.63
CA ASN A 47 -11.19 6.61 -4.01
C ASN A 47 -10.51 5.26 -3.69
N PRO A 48 -10.26 4.95 -2.40
CA PRO A 48 -9.64 3.69 -2.02
C PRO A 48 -10.57 2.50 -2.29
N GLY A 49 -9.94 1.34 -2.57
CA GLY A 49 -10.65 0.10 -2.83
C GLY A 49 -10.89 -0.18 -4.32
N GLY A 50 -10.30 -1.28 -4.80
CA GLY A 50 -10.34 -1.66 -6.22
C GLY A 50 -11.74 -1.91 -6.74
N ARG A 51 -12.60 -2.59 -5.97
CA ARG A 51 -13.99 -2.86 -6.33
C ARG A 51 -14.83 -1.58 -6.36
N LYS A 52 -14.65 -0.71 -5.38
CA LYS A 52 -15.34 0.60 -5.31
C LYS A 52 -15.01 1.46 -6.53
N ARG A 53 -13.75 1.45 -6.98
CA ARG A 53 -13.33 2.16 -8.21
C ARG A 53 -14.04 1.63 -9.46
N LEU A 54 -14.19 0.32 -9.60
CA LEU A 54 -14.93 -0.29 -10.71
C LEU A 54 -16.40 0.15 -10.71
N ILE A 55 -17.05 0.08 -9.56
CA ILE A 55 -18.45 0.50 -9.40
C ILE A 55 -18.61 2.00 -9.71
N SER A 56 -17.73 2.84 -9.18
CA SER A 56 -17.73 4.29 -9.44
C SER A 56 -17.51 4.61 -10.92
N TYR A 57 -16.56 3.95 -11.57
CA TYR A 57 -16.26 4.16 -12.99
C TYR A 57 -17.44 3.75 -13.90
N ALA A 58 -18.16 2.70 -13.52
CA ALA A 58 -19.36 2.25 -14.21
C ALA A 58 -20.63 3.10 -13.89
N ASN A 59 -20.51 4.16 -13.10
CA ASN A 59 -21.67 4.92 -12.58
C ASN A 59 -22.72 4.00 -11.93
N SER A 60 -22.26 2.99 -11.19
CA SER A 60 -23.10 1.94 -10.58
C SER A 60 -23.87 1.05 -11.57
N ASN A 61 -23.58 1.14 -12.86
CA ASN A 61 -24.23 0.33 -13.90
C ASN A 61 -23.39 -0.92 -14.22
N ILE A 62 -23.13 -1.74 -13.19
CA ILE A 62 -22.36 -2.99 -13.28
C ILE A 62 -22.83 -3.96 -12.20
N SER A 63 -22.94 -5.24 -12.53
CA SER A 63 -23.31 -6.26 -11.55
C SER A 63 -22.16 -6.56 -10.59
N GLU A 64 -22.46 -6.90 -9.34
CA GLU A 64 -21.47 -7.32 -8.35
C GLU A 64 -20.63 -8.51 -8.82
N GLN A 65 -21.27 -9.45 -9.51
CA GLN A 65 -20.59 -10.63 -10.07
C GLN A 65 -19.54 -10.24 -11.11
N LEU A 66 -19.81 -9.26 -11.96
CA LEU A 66 -18.86 -8.78 -12.97
C LEU A 66 -17.72 -7.98 -12.30
N VAL A 67 -18.04 -7.14 -11.30
CA VAL A 67 -17.02 -6.44 -10.48
C VAL A 67 -16.04 -7.44 -9.87
N GLU A 68 -16.54 -8.50 -9.26
CA GLU A 68 -15.71 -9.54 -8.64
C GLU A 68 -14.85 -10.27 -9.69
N SER A 69 -15.43 -10.60 -10.84
CA SER A 69 -14.73 -11.30 -11.93
C SER A 69 -13.60 -10.44 -12.52
N ILE A 70 -13.85 -9.14 -12.74
CA ILE A 70 -12.85 -8.18 -13.20
C ILE A 70 -11.75 -8.04 -12.16
N HIS A 71 -12.12 -7.89 -10.88
CA HIS A 71 -11.16 -7.71 -9.80
C HIS A 71 -10.24 -8.94 -9.67
N ASN A 72 -10.79 -10.15 -9.73
CA ASN A 72 -10.02 -11.39 -9.67
C ASN A 72 -9.06 -11.53 -10.87
N SER A 73 -9.52 -11.19 -12.07
CA SER A 73 -8.66 -11.17 -13.27
C SER A 73 -7.55 -10.14 -13.15
N LYS A 74 -7.85 -8.94 -12.64
CA LYS A 74 -6.85 -7.90 -12.35
C LYS A 74 -5.79 -8.39 -11.37
N GLU A 75 -6.18 -9.04 -10.27
CA GLU A 75 -5.26 -9.59 -9.30
C GLU A 75 -4.33 -10.66 -9.90
N GLU A 76 -4.86 -11.51 -10.80
CA GLU A 76 -4.08 -12.49 -11.55
C GLU A 76 -3.03 -11.81 -12.44
N PHE A 77 -3.45 -10.82 -13.26
CA PHE A 77 -2.54 -10.08 -14.14
C PHE A 77 -1.49 -9.29 -13.37
N TYR A 78 -1.87 -8.70 -12.23
CA TYR A 78 -0.94 -7.98 -11.35
C TYR A 78 0.14 -8.92 -10.79
N ARG A 79 -0.26 -10.04 -10.20
CA ARG A 79 0.71 -11.03 -9.70
C ARG A 79 1.62 -11.60 -10.79
N HIS A 80 1.08 -11.76 -12.00
CA HIS A 80 1.90 -12.17 -13.14
C HIS A 80 2.93 -11.11 -13.51
N ALA A 81 2.54 -9.83 -13.49
CA ALA A 81 3.47 -8.72 -13.78
C ALA A 81 4.59 -8.61 -12.73
N LEU A 82 4.30 -8.90 -11.47
CA LEU A 82 5.30 -8.90 -10.39
C LEU A 82 6.43 -9.93 -10.60
N LYS A 83 6.23 -10.99 -11.39
CA LYS A 83 7.28 -11.97 -11.71
C LYS A 83 8.48 -11.36 -12.44
N GLY A 84 8.31 -10.18 -13.04
CA GLY A 84 9.40 -9.42 -13.66
C GLY A 84 10.37 -8.80 -12.66
N GLY A 85 10.09 -8.89 -11.35
CA GLY A 85 10.83 -8.23 -10.29
C GLY A 85 10.37 -6.79 -10.07
N LEU A 86 10.73 -6.25 -8.93
CA LEU A 86 10.51 -4.85 -8.56
C LEU A 86 11.78 -4.30 -7.91
N SER A 87 12.03 -3.02 -8.13
CA SER A 87 13.01 -2.28 -7.33
C SER A 87 12.33 -1.65 -6.12
N PRO A 88 12.95 -1.68 -4.93
CA PRO A 88 12.48 -0.94 -3.79
C PRO A 88 12.48 0.56 -4.09
N ARG A 89 11.60 1.28 -3.40
CA ARG A 89 11.63 2.75 -3.48
C ARG A 89 12.89 3.30 -2.84
N GLU A 90 13.27 4.50 -3.30
CA GLU A 90 14.51 5.17 -2.89
C GLU A 90 14.62 5.31 -1.37
N GLY A 91 15.74 4.85 -0.83
CA GLY A 91 16.07 4.89 0.58
C GLY A 91 15.44 3.78 1.43
N LEU A 92 14.66 2.85 0.84
CA LEU A 92 14.02 1.78 1.62
C LEU A 92 15.04 0.80 2.21
N VAL A 93 16.01 0.36 1.42
CA VAL A 93 17.05 -0.59 1.90
C VAL A 93 17.83 0.01 3.05
N GLU A 94 18.30 1.24 2.89
CA GLU A 94 19.06 1.97 3.89
C GLU A 94 18.23 2.27 5.15
N CYS A 95 16.93 2.56 4.98
CA CYS A 95 16.00 2.73 6.08
C CYS A 95 15.86 1.44 6.90
N LEU A 96 15.69 0.29 6.25
CA LEU A 96 15.59 -1.02 6.91
C LEU A 96 16.89 -1.41 7.61
N ASP A 97 18.04 -1.13 7.00
CA ASP A 97 19.35 -1.37 7.59
C ASP A 97 19.61 -0.47 8.81
N TYR A 98 19.19 0.79 8.73
CA TYR A 98 19.23 1.72 9.88
C TYR A 98 18.37 1.20 11.03
N CYS A 99 17.13 0.80 10.75
CA CYS A 99 16.22 0.27 11.77
C CYS A 99 16.81 -0.96 12.44
N ARG A 100 17.36 -1.90 11.66
CA ARG A 100 18.01 -3.10 12.18
C ARG A 100 19.20 -2.75 13.10
N SER A 101 20.05 -1.81 12.68
CA SER A 101 21.26 -1.41 13.42
C SER A 101 20.95 -0.65 14.71
N ASN A 102 19.75 -0.04 14.82
CA ASN A 102 19.33 0.75 15.97
C ASN A 102 18.23 0.06 16.80
N ASN A 103 17.97 -1.24 16.59
CA ASN A 103 16.94 -2.01 17.29
C ASN A 103 15.54 -1.40 17.18
N ILE A 104 15.22 -0.77 16.04
CA ILE A 104 13.90 -0.25 15.72
C ILE A 104 13.11 -1.39 15.09
N VAL A 105 11.95 -1.69 15.65
CA VAL A 105 11.06 -2.71 15.11
C VAL A 105 10.38 -2.18 13.84
N VAL A 106 10.32 -2.99 12.79
CA VAL A 106 9.67 -2.61 11.53
C VAL A 106 8.50 -3.55 11.25
N ALA A 107 7.36 -2.98 10.87
CA ALA A 107 6.18 -3.70 10.46
C ALA A 107 5.64 -3.20 9.11
N LEU A 108 5.09 -4.12 8.31
CA LEU A 108 4.36 -3.79 7.09
C LEU A 108 2.86 -3.80 7.40
N ILE A 109 2.24 -2.62 7.34
CA ILE A 109 0.84 -2.39 7.70
C ILE A 109 0.00 -2.21 6.44
N THR A 110 -0.66 -3.27 6.02
CA THR A 110 -1.45 -3.31 4.77
C THR A 110 -2.74 -4.10 4.97
N THR A 111 -3.74 -3.83 4.14
CA THR A 111 -4.99 -4.60 4.06
C THR A 111 -5.13 -5.35 2.72
N THR A 112 -4.01 -5.64 2.08
CA THR A 112 -3.99 -6.49 0.87
C THR A 112 -4.13 -7.98 1.23
N THR A 113 -4.16 -8.84 0.23
CA THR A 113 -4.24 -10.30 0.42
C THR A 113 -2.87 -10.92 0.69
N GLU A 114 -2.86 -12.07 1.41
CA GLU A 114 -1.64 -12.86 1.62
C GLU A 114 -0.95 -13.24 0.31
N SER A 115 -1.74 -13.56 -0.73
CA SER A 115 -1.19 -13.89 -2.06
C SER A 115 -0.47 -12.71 -2.71
N ASN A 116 -0.94 -11.48 -2.49
CA ASN A 116 -0.25 -10.27 -2.96
C ASN A 116 1.03 -10.01 -2.16
N ILE A 117 1.01 -10.23 -0.85
CA ILE A 117 2.23 -10.13 0.00
C ILE A 117 3.27 -11.15 -0.46
N SER A 118 2.86 -12.40 -0.69
CA SER A 118 3.78 -13.43 -1.18
C SER A 118 4.40 -13.06 -2.54
N ALA A 119 3.58 -12.57 -3.48
CA ALA A 119 4.06 -12.15 -4.79
C ALA A 119 5.01 -10.93 -4.70
N LEU A 120 4.69 -9.96 -3.83
CA LEU A 120 5.53 -8.80 -3.58
C LEU A 120 6.87 -9.20 -2.93
N SER A 121 6.83 -10.09 -1.93
CA SER A 121 8.02 -10.62 -1.28
C SER A 121 8.96 -11.28 -2.27
N GLU A 122 8.42 -12.07 -3.19
CA GLU A 122 9.24 -12.72 -4.23
C GLU A 122 9.79 -11.70 -5.24
N ALA A 123 8.99 -10.69 -5.62
CA ALA A 123 9.41 -9.65 -6.55
C ALA A 123 10.53 -8.75 -6.00
N LEU A 124 10.56 -8.53 -4.67
CA LEU A 124 11.56 -7.71 -3.96
C LEU A 124 12.69 -8.53 -3.35
N LYS A 125 12.64 -9.85 -3.42
CA LYS A 125 13.57 -10.77 -2.73
C LYS A 125 15.07 -10.50 -2.93
N PRO A 126 15.54 -10.03 -4.10
CA PRO A 126 16.95 -9.73 -4.27
C PRO A 126 17.47 -8.65 -3.30
N GLU A 127 16.60 -7.72 -2.91
CA GLU A 127 16.96 -6.54 -2.13
C GLU A 127 16.32 -6.50 -0.74
N ILE A 128 15.12 -7.07 -0.59
CA ILE A 128 14.33 -7.00 0.66
C ILE A 128 14.01 -8.41 1.18
N ASN A 129 14.49 -8.72 2.38
CA ASN A 129 14.09 -9.93 3.09
C ASN A 129 12.85 -9.65 3.95
N PHE A 130 11.69 -10.17 3.56
CA PHE A 130 10.43 -9.96 4.29
C PHE A 130 10.41 -10.57 5.71
N ARG A 131 11.35 -11.47 6.04
CA ARG A 131 11.47 -12.00 7.42
C ARG A 131 11.96 -10.97 8.42
N GLN A 132 12.45 -9.82 7.97
CA GLN A 132 12.85 -8.72 8.86
C GLN A 132 11.66 -7.93 9.42
N PHE A 133 10.48 -8.03 8.79
CA PHE A 133 9.27 -7.41 9.35
C PHE A 133 8.76 -8.23 10.53
N SER A 134 8.65 -7.60 11.70
CA SER A 134 8.15 -8.24 12.92
C SER A 134 6.65 -8.51 12.86
N LEU A 135 5.95 -7.78 12.01
CA LEU A 135 4.54 -7.97 11.70
C LEU A 135 4.31 -7.64 10.22
N ILE A 136 3.53 -8.45 9.54
CA ILE A 136 2.96 -8.15 8.22
C ILE A 136 1.46 -8.36 8.33
N THR A 137 0.70 -7.29 8.21
CA THR A 137 -0.77 -7.39 8.29
C THR A 137 -1.38 -7.64 6.90
N THR A 138 -2.61 -8.11 6.90
CA THR A 138 -3.43 -8.36 5.72
C THR A 138 -4.87 -7.93 5.99
N LYS A 139 -5.74 -8.04 5.00
CA LYS A 139 -7.17 -7.78 5.18
C LYS A 139 -7.87 -8.73 6.17
N LYS A 140 -7.23 -9.84 6.57
CA LYS A 140 -7.80 -10.79 7.54
C LYS A 140 -7.68 -10.32 8.98
N ASP A 141 -6.78 -9.37 9.24
CA ASP A 141 -6.47 -8.91 10.59
C ASP A 141 -7.45 -7.83 11.08
N VAL A 142 -8.31 -7.32 10.20
CA VAL A 142 -9.29 -6.25 10.51
C VAL A 142 -10.63 -6.49 9.83
N GLN A 143 -11.69 -5.90 10.39
CA GLN A 143 -13.01 -5.91 9.77
C GLN A 143 -13.13 -4.86 8.66
N ASN A 144 -12.55 -3.67 8.88
CA ASN A 144 -12.59 -2.57 7.94
C ASN A 144 -11.20 -2.35 7.35
N GLU A 145 -11.09 -2.56 6.03
CA GLU A 145 -9.85 -2.30 5.28
C GLU A 145 -9.53 -0.79 5.24
N LYS A 146 -8.26 -0.45 4.97
CA LYS A 146 -7.86 0.94 4.71
C LYS A 146 -8.80 1.60 3.69
N PRO A 147 -9.16 2.86 3.92
CA PRO A 147 -8.60 3.85 4.85
C PRO A 147 -9.25 3.87 6.26
N SER A 148 -9.82 2.77 6.75
CA SER A 148 -10.13 2.67 8.17
C SER A 148 -8.84 2.67 9.00
N SER A 149 -8.91 3.25 10.20
CA SER A 149 -7.79 3.23 11.15
C SER A 149 -7.63 1.91 11.90
N ASP A 150 -8.54 0.94 11.71
CA ASP A 150 -8.57 -0.33 12.44
C ASP A 150 -7.22 -1.06 12.42
N ILE A 151 -6.53 -1.03 11.27
CA ILE A 151 -5.23 -1.70 11.12
C ILE A 151 -4.12 -1.07 11.96
N TYR A 152 -4.20 0.23 12.24
CA TYR A 152 -3.25 0.93 13.10
C TYR A 152 -3.54 0.63 14.58
N LYS A 153 -4.81 0.59 14.99
CA LYS A 153 -5.22 0.10 16.32
C LYS A 153 -4.72 -1.31 16.57
N TYR A 154 -4.89 -2.18 15.57
CA TYR A 154 -4.40 -3.55 15.62
C TYR A 154 -2.87 -3.57 15.82
N ALA A 155 -2.11 -2.78 15.06
CA ALA A 155 -0.65 -2.73 15.17
C ALA A 155 -0.18 -2.21 16.54
N LEU A 156 -0.77 -1.14 17.07
CA LEU A 156 -0.46 -0.63 18.41
C LEU A 156 -0.72 -1.68 19.48
N SER A 157 -1.88 -2.35 19.40
CA SER A 157 -2.23 -3.43 20.34
C SER A 157 -1.29 -4.64 20.20
N TYR A 158 -0.92 -5.03 18.98
CA TYR A 158 -0.03 -6.17 18.74
C TYR A 158 1.35 -5.98 19.38
N PHE A 159 1.89 -4.76 19.29
CA PHE A 159 3.18 -4.44 19.89
C PHE A 159 3.12 -3.99 21.34
N ASP A 160 1.92 -3.85 21.90
CA ASP A 160 1.67 -3.30 23.25
C ASP A 160 2.38 -1.96 23.47
N ILE A 161 2.11 -0.99 22.55
CA ILE A 161 2.72 0.35 22.53
C ILE A 161 1.66 1.45 22.41
N THR A 162 2.07 2.66 22.79
CA THR A 162 1.31 3.87 22.53
C THR A 162 1.67 4.51 21.18
N ALA A 163 0.85 5.45 20.71
CA ALA A 163 1.06 6.11 19.42
C ALA A 163 2.41 6.85 19.34
N GLU A 164 2.87 7.46 20.45
CA GLU A 164 4.15 8.18 20.50
C GLU A 164 5.38 7.28 20.31
N GLN A 165 5.21 5.97 20.45
CA GLN A 165 6.27 5.00 20.24
C GLN A 165 6.32 4.49 18.78
N ALA A 166 5.36 4.92 17.96
CA ALA A 166 5.26 4.53 16.56
C ALA A 166 5.42 5.74 15.61
N ILE A 167 6.03 5.49 14.47
CA ILE A 167 6.00 6.38 13.31
C ILE A 167 5.48 5.58 12.13
N ALA A 168 4.54 6.14 11.38
CA ALA A 168 4.01 5.53 10.17
C ALA A 168 4.50 6.26 8.91
N ILE A 169 4.59 5.52 7.81
CA ILE A 169 4.84 6.06 6.46
C ILE A 169 3.77 5.50 5.55
N GLU A 170 3.11 6.37 4.81
CA GLU A 170 2.04 6.02 3.87
C GLU A 170 2.26 6.61 2.48
N ASP A 171 1.65 6.00 1.48
CA ASP A 171 1.77 6.38 0.07
C ASP A 171 0.62 7.24 -0.44
N THR A 172 -0.46 7.38 0.34
CA THR A 172 -1.65 8.18 0.01
C THR A 172 -2.12 9.00 1.20
N GLU A 173 -2.72 10.18 0.93
CA GLU A 173 -3.29 11.04 1.97
C GLU A 173 -4.37 10.32 2.80
N ALA A 174 -5.24 9.55 2.14
CA ALA A 174 -6.30 8.82 2.84
C ALA A 174 -5.76 7.80 3.85
N ASN A 175 -4.65 7.13 3.53
CA ASN A 175 -4.00 6.20 4.43
C ASN A 175 -3.21 6.95 5.53
N GLN A 176 -2.59 8.08 5.20
CA GLN A 176 -1.94 8.96 6.18
C GLN A 176 -2.94 9.43 7.23
N GLU A 177 -4.12 9.92 6.79
CA GLU A 177 -5.19 10.33 7.69
C GLU A 177 -5.67 9.20 8.60
N ALA A 178 -5.68 7.95 8.11
CA ALA A 178 -6.05 6.79 8.92
C ALA A 178 -5.07 6.55 10.06
N ALA A 179 -3.76 6.74 9.85
CA ALA A 179 -2.76 6.65 10.91
C ALA A 179 -2.86 7.84 11.90
N LEU A 180 -3.05 9.05 11.36
CA LEU A 180 -3.20 10.27 12.18
C LEU A 180 -4.43 10.22 13.10
N LYS A 181 -5.52 9.54 12.70
CA LYS A 181 -6.69 9.31 13.57
C LYS A 181 -6.38 8.52 14.84
N GLU A 182 -5.33 7.70 14.81
CA GLU A 182 -4.84 6.96 15.96
C GLU A 182 -3.68 7.67 16.66
N GLU A 183 -3.54 8.98 16.41
CA GLU A 183 -2.51 9.87 16.98
C GLU A 183 -1.07 9.47 16.65
N ILE A 184 -0.88 8.55 15.66
CA ILE A 184 0.43 8.14 15.18
C ILE A 184 0.98 9.22 14.27
N ILE A 185 2.21 9.68 14.51
CA ILE A 185 2.92 10.57 13.57
C ILE A 185 3.09 9.81 12.26
N CYS A 186 2.54 10.35 11.18
CA CYS A 186 2.58 9.73 9.87
C CYS A 186 3.17 10.65 8.81
N TYR A 187 4.17 10.14 8.08
CA TYR A 187 4.78 10.83 6.94
C TYR A 187 4.20 10.31 5.63
N LEU A 188 3.93 11.25 4.72
CA LEU A 188 3.44 10.94 3.39
C LEU A 188 4.62 10.77 2.43
N PHE A 189 4.86 9.56 1.97
CA PHE A 189 5.77 9.22 0.89
C PHE A 189 4.94 8.90 -0.36
N ALA A 190 4.39 9.93 -0.98
CA ALA A 190 3.40 9.81 -2.06
C ALA A 190 3.85 8.86 -3.17
N GLY A 191 2.96 7.98 -3.60
CA GLY A 191 3.16 7.16 -4.78
C GLY A 191 3.18 8.02 -6.06
N GLU A 192 3.80 7.52 -7.12
CA GLU A 192 3.96 8.25 -8.40
C GLU A 192 2.61 8.73 -8.97
N TYR A 193 1.55 7.94 -8.81
CA TYR A 193 0.22 8.25 -9.30
C TYR A 193 -0.71 8.83 -8.23
N ALA A 194 -0.23 8.98 -7.00
CA ALA A 194 -1.02 9.58 -5.93
C ALA A 194 -1.16 11.08 -6.20
N LYS A 195 -2.40 11.57 -6.22
CA LYS A 195 -2.66 13.01 -6.21
C LYS A 195 -2.69 13.48 -4.76
N THR A 196 -1.79 14.40 -4.43
CA THR A 196 -1.75 15.05 -3.13
C THR A 196 -2.43 16.41 -3.22
N VAL A 197 -3.27 16.72 -2.22
CA VAL A 197 -3.95 18.01 -2.08
C VAL A 197 -3.21 18.88 -1.07
N HIS A 198 -2.58 18.24 -0.09
CA HIS A 198 -1.76 18.90 0.94
C HIS A 198 -0.40 18.20 1.06
N ASN A 199 0.57 18.90 1.62
CA ASN A 199 1.93 18.40 1.85
C ASN A 199 2.23 18.20 3.34
N PHE A 200 1.21 17.84 4.13
CA PHE A 200 1.40 17.62 5.56
C PHE A 200 2.36 16.46 5.80
N ASN A 201 3.45 16.72 6.49
CA ASN A 201 4.52 15.72 6.75
C ASN A 201 4.96 14.95 5.49
N ALA A 202 5.02 15.61 4.32
CA ALA A 202 5.47 14.96 3.10
C ALA A 202 7.00 14.74 3.12
N ILE A 203 7.41 13.56 2.63
CA ILE A 203 8.83 13.21 2.43
C ILE A 203 9.03 12.73 0.99
N ASN A 204 10.22 12.98 0.45
CA ASN A 204 10.56 12.61 -0.93
C ASN A 204 11.49 11.38 -1.00
N SER A 205 12.03 10.94 0.11
CA SER A 205 12.91 9.77 0.20
C SER A 205 12.86 9.19 1.61
N LEU A 206 13.02 7.88 1.73
CA LEU A 206 13.09 7.18 3.02
C LEU A 206 14.44 7.33 3.72
N HIS A 207 15.44 7.94 3.09
CA HIS A 207 16.71 8.29 3.74
C HIS A 207 16.54 9.24 4.93
N VAL A 208 15.45 10.04 4.93
CA VAL A 208 15.20 11.01 6.02
C VAL A 208 14.79 10.34 7.34
N ILE A 209 14.38 9.07 7.31
CA ILE A 209 13.83 8.34 8.47
C ILE A 209 14.80 8.32 9.64
N LYS A 210 16.11 8.21 9.38
CA LYS A 210 17.15 8.27 10.43
C LYS A 210 17.13 9.56 11.27
N ASN A 211 16.50 10.63 10.78
CA ASN A 211 16.37 11.90 11.46
C ASN A 211 14.99 12.07 12.14
N LEU A 212 14.06 11.14 11.89
CA LEU A 212 12.67 11.23 12.33
C LEU A 212 12.33 10.23 13.46
N ILE A 213 13.12 9.17 13.62
CA ILE A 213 12.92 8.12 14.63
C ILE A 213 13.85 8.28 15.83
#